data_cbe168f95d9333a9e5d53670a2d4e59e
#
_entry.id   cbe168f95d9333a9e5d53670a2d4e59e
#
_cell.length_a   1.000
_cell.length_b   1.000
_cell.length_c   1.000
_cell.angle_alpha   90.00
_cell.angle_beta   90.00
_cell.angle_gamma   90.00
#
_symmetry.space_group_name_H-M   'P 1'
#
loop_
_entity.id
_entity.type
_entity.pdbx_description
1 polymer ?
#
loop_
_entity_poly.entity_id
_entity_poly.type
_entity_poly.pdbx_seq_one_letter_code
_entity_poly.pdbx_strand_id
1 'polypeptide(L)'
;KICDEYYNQQLKDGANEFQIEKSKREMSRLRQIIGSPSRLDVVVNHFIWHYEKRCEEASTVCGKAMFVCYDRQIAYDVYKRIKALRPEWFAKRKCAPEYDGQQLDHESMEIEKVKLVCTNDKDDPKELDEILGNNNDRKNYAKAFKDVQSNFKIAIVVDMWITGFDVPSLDTMYLDKPVELHNLIQTISRVNRVYKGKQRG
;
A
#
# COMPACT_ATOMS: atom_id res chain seq x y z
N LYS A 1 -15.06 10.58 10.19
CA LYS A 1 -16.37 10.49 9.49
C LYS A 1 -16.86 9.04 9.36
N ILE A 2 -16.13 8.14 8.71
CA ILE A 2 -16.56 6.72 8.54
C ILE A 2 -16.71 6.03 9.91
N CYS A 3 -15.77 6.24 10.82
CA CYS A 3 -15.87 5.71 12.18
C CYS A 3 -17.07 6.31 12.94
N ASP A 4 -17.33 7.59 12.79
CA ASP A 4 -18.46 8.24 13.48
C ASP A 4 -19.80 7.76 12.92
N GLU A 5 -19.90 7.56 11.61
CA GLU A 5 -21.07 6.97 10.95
C GLU A 5 -21.30 5.52 11.39
N TYR A 6 -20.25 4.73 11.50
CA TYR A 6 -20.29 3.35 12.00
C TYR A 6 -20.78 3.30 13.45
N TYR A 7 -20.24 4.14 14.34
CA TYR A 7 -20.66 4.18 15.74
C TYR A 7 -22.08 4.71 15.92
N ASN A 8 -22.50 5.68 15.10
CA ASN A 8 -23.87 6.17 15.09
C ASN A 8 -24.86 5.10 14.60
N GLN A 9 -24.44 4.24 13.68
CA GLN A 9 -25.26 3.10 13.24
C GLN A 9 -25.36 2.06 14.35
N GLN A 10 -24.26 1.74 15.04
CA GLN A 10 -24.25 0.81 16.18
C GLN A 10 -25.17 1.30 17.35
N LEU A 11 -25.23 2.61 17.59
CA LEU A 11 -26.17 3.19 18.56
C LEU A 11 -27.63 2.97 18.12
N LYS A 12 -27.93 3.13 16.83
CA LYS A 12 -29.29 2.88 16.30
C LYS A 12 -29.66 1.40 16.36
N ASP A 13 -28.69 0.52 16.23
CA ASP A 13 -28.84 -0.94 16.29
C ASP A 13 -28.89 -1.47 17.75
N GLY A 14 -28.92 -0.55 18.75
CA GLY A 14 -29.12 -0.88 20.17
C GLY A 14 -27.84 -1.14 20.97
N ALA A 15 -26.66 -0.80 20.44
CA ALA A 15 -25.41 -0.87 21.19
C ALA A 15 -25.39 0.17 22.31
N ASN A 16 -24.92 -0.22 23.52
CA ASN A 16 -24.81 0.66 24.66
C ASN A 16 -23.66 1.67 24.46
N GLU A 17 -23.86 2.93 24.83
CA GLU A 17 -22.80 3.99 24.78
C GLU A 17 -21.49 3.56 25.43
N PHE A 18 -21.56 2.83 26.54
CA PHE A 18 -20.38 2.28 27.21
C PHE A 18 -19.59 1.30 26.34
N GLN A 19 -20.27 0.43 25.59
CA GLN A 19 -19.61 -0.52 24.67
C GLN A 19 -18.95 0.21 23.51
N ILE A 20 -19.59 1.25 22.98
CA ILE A 20 -19.03 2.09 21.92
C ILE A 20 -17.80 2.84 22.41
N GLU A 21 -17.86 3.45 23.60
CA GLU A 21 -16.74 4.17 24.16
C GLU A 21 -15.54 3.24 24.44
N LYS A 22 -15.81 2.05 24.96
CA LYS A 22 -14.79 1.01 25.15
C LYS A 22 -14.14 0.62 23.83
N SER A 23 -14.92 0.38 22.78
CA SER A 23 -14.43 0.03 21.44
C SER A 23 -13.58 1.16 20.85
N LYS A 24 -14.00 2.43 20.97
CA LYS A 24 -13.22 3.60 20.56
C LYS A 24 -11.87 3.68 21.26
N ARG A 25 -11.82 3.43 22.56
CA ARG A 25 -10.57 3.43 23.34
C ARG A 25 -9.63 2.30 22.91
N GLU A 26 -10.16 1.11 22.68
CA GLU A 26 -9.39 -0.05 22.22
C GLU A 26 -8.80 0.19 20.82
N MET A 27 -9.58 0.73 19.89
CA MET A 27 -9.11 1.08 18.55
C MET A 27 -8.06 2.20 18.59
N SER A 28 -8.24 3.22 19.42
CA SER A 28 -7.25 4.29 19.60
C SER A 28 -5.95 3.75 20.16
N ARG A 29 -6.01 2.85 21.16
CA ARG A 29 -4.83 2.19 21.72
C ARG A 29 -4.12 1.32 20.69
N LEU A 30 -4.87 0.54 19.91
CA LEU A 30 -4.32 -0.28 18.83
C LEU A 30 -3.59 0.59 17.79
N ARG A 31 -4.21 1.70 17.40
CA ARG A 31 -3.61 2.68 16.47
C ARG A 31 -2.29 3.23 17.01
N GLN A 32 -2.22 3.58 18.30
CA GLN A 32 -0.99 4.05 18.93
C GLN A 32 0.12 2.99 18.93
N ILE A 33 -0.23 1.73 19.16
CA ILE A 33 0.73 0.61 19.11
C ILE A 33 1.23 0.41 17.69
N ILE A 34 0.32 0.31 16.71
CA ILE A 34 0.67 0.08 15.29
C ILE A 34 1.50 1.24 14.75
N GLY A 35 1.14 2.48 15.06
CA GLY A 35 1.81 3.70 14.59
C GLY A 35 3.02 4.13 15.43
N SER A 36 3.45 3.35 16.43
CA SER A 36 4.59 3.76 17.27
C SER A 36 5.88 3.86 16.44
N PRO A 37 6.67 4.94 16.59
CA PRO A 37 7.88 5.16 15.77
C PRO A 37 8.87 4.00 15.80
N SER A 38 9.15 3.45 16.98
CA SER A 38 10.07 2.33 17.14
C SER A 38 9.60 1.05 16.42
N ARG A 39 8.27 0.78 16.43
CA ARG A 39 7.71 -0.34 15.69
C ARG A 39 7.81 -0.11 14.19
N LEU A 40 7.44 1.09 13.72
CA LEU A 40 7.50 1.41 12.29
C LEU A 40 8.92 1.32 11.74
N ASP A 41 9.93 1.73 12.53
CA ASP A 41 11.33 1.59 12.13
C ASP A 41 11.71 0.11 11.91
N VAL A 42 11.30 -0.79 12.82
CA VAL A 42 11.54 -2.23 12.68
C VAL A 42 10.80 -2.80 11.47
N VAL A 43 9.51 -2.48 11.32
CA VAL A 43 8.66 -2.98 10.24
C VAL A 43 9.18 -2.54 8.87
N VAL A 44 9.55 -1.26 8.73
CA VAL A 44 10.06 -0.73 7.45
C VAL A 44 11.43 -1.31 7.10
N ASN A 45 12.34 -1.45 8.07
CA ASN A 45 13.64 -2.10 7.81
C ASN A 45 13.46 -3.56 7.39
N HIS A 46 12.59 -4.31 8.07
CA HIS A 46 12.29 -5.69 7.70
C HIS A 46 11.63 -5.78 6.32
N PHE A 47 10.69 -4.88 6.00
CA PHE A 47 10.06 -4.79 4.69
C PHE A 47 11.11 -4.59 3.58
N ILE A 48 11.99 -3.61 3.73
CA ILE A 48 13.03 -3.31 2.74
C ILE A 48 13.94 -4.52 2.54
N TRP A 49 14.47 -5.08 3.64
CA TRP A 49 15.32 -6.26 3.59
C TRP A 49 14.66 -7.44 2.88
N HIS A 50 13.42 -7.76 3.27
CA HIS A 50 12.68 -8.89 2.68
C HIS A 50 12.36 -8.66 1.20
N TYR A 51 11.98 -7.43 0.84
CA TYR A 51 11.69 -7.08 -0.54
C TYR A 51 12.94 -7.20 -1.43
N GLU A 52 14.07 -6.63 -1.00
CA GLU A 52 15.34 -6.68 -1.73
C GLU A 52 15.82 -8.14 -1.88
N LYS A 53 15.78 -8.90 -0.80
CA LYS A 53 16.15 -10.32 -0.81
C LYS A 53 15.30 -11.12 -1.81
N ARG A 54 13.97 -10.91 -1.85
CA ARG A 54 13.11 -11.59 -2.83
C ARG A 54 13.47 -11.21 -4.26
N CYS A 55 13.83 -9.97 -4.52
CA CYS A 55 14.28 -9.54 -5.86
C CYS A 55 15.62 -10.18 -6.23
N GLU A 56 16.58 -10.23 -5.32
CA GLU A 56 17.89 -10.85 -5.52
C GLU A 56 17.81 -12.36 -5.78
N GLU A 57 16.95 -13.06 -5.03
CA GLU A 57 16.73 -14.49 -5.18
C GLU A 57 15.86 -14.84 -6.41
N ALA A 58 15.50 -13.87 -7.25
CA ALA A 58 14.54 -14.03 -8.36
C ALA A 58 13.23 -14.73 -7.96
N SER A 59 12.82 -14.52 -6.69
CA SER A 59 11.57 -15.09 -6.12
C SER A 59 10.33 -14.29 -6.52
N THR A 60 10.49 -13.28 -7.36
CA THR A 60 9.42 -12.44 -7.92
C THR A 60 9.51 -12.44 -9.45
N VAL A 61 8.36 -12.26 -10.12
CA VAL A 61 8.34 -12.17 -11.58
C VAL A 61 8.80 -10.80 -12.07
N CYS A 62 8.32 -9.74 -11.39
CA CYS A 62 8.60 -8.35 -11.77
C CYS A 62 8.76 -7.42 -10.56
N GLY A 63 8.92 -7.96 -9.35
CA GLY A 63 9.12 -7.19 -8.12
C GLY A 63 7.92 -6.35 -7.70
N LYS A 64 6.68 -6.69 -8.12
CA LYS A 64 5.48 -5.95 -7.68
C LYS A 64 5.12 -6.33 -6.26
N ALA A 65 5.06 -5.32 -5.39
CA ALA A 65 4.68 -5.48 -4.00
C ALA A 65 3.65 -4.44 -3.56
N MET A 66 2.78 -4.82 -2.64
CA MET A 66 1.81 -3.92 -2.01
C MET A 66 2.02 -3.93 -0.50
N PHE A 67 2.14 -2.74 0.09
CA PHE A 67 2.24 -2.57 1.54
C PHE A 67 0.94 -1.93 2.05
N VAL A 68 0.20 -2.68 2.83
CA VAL A 68 -1.13 -2.28 3.34
C VAL A 68 -1.00 -1.78 4.77
N CYS A 69 -1.25 -0.49 4.97
CA CYS A 69 -1.17 0.18 6.26
C CYS A 69 -2.52 0.27 6.96
N TYR A 70 -2.49 0.46 8.27
CA TYR A 70 -3.68 0.59 9.10
C TYR A 70 -4.48 1.85 8.78
N ASP A 71 -3.80 3.00 8.69
CA ASP A 71 -4.41 4.29 8.35
C ASP A 71 -3.47 5.17 7.50
N ARG A 72 -3.98 6.32 7.08
CA ARG A 72 -3.29 7.25 6.17
C ARG A 72 -2.05 7.89 6.80
N GLN A 73 -2.10 8.24 8.08
CA GLN A 73 -0.98 8.83 8.79
C GLN A 73 0.17 7.82 8.91
N ILE A 74 -0.15 6.57 9.27
CA ILE A 74 0.82 5.48 9.33
C ILE A 74 1.40 5.20 7.94
N ALA A 75 0.57 5.21 6.89
CA ALA A 75 1.03 5.03 5.53
C ALA A 75 2.00 6.14 5.08
N TYR A 76 1.73 7.38 5.46
CA TYR A 76 2.64 8.51 5.21
C TYR A 76 3.93 8.39 6.01
N ASP A 77 3.86 7.95 7.26
CA ASP A 77 5.03 7.72 8.10
C ASP A 77 5.91 6.57 7.59
N VAL A 78 5.31 5.50 7.07
CA VAL A 78 6.01 4.41 6.34
C VAL A 78 6.68 4.95 5.07
N TYR A 79 5.95 5.72 4.25
CA TYR A 79 6.48 6.34 3.04
C TYR A 79 7.72 7.20 3.32
N LYS A 80 7.67 8.08 4.33
CA LYS A 80 8.81 8.92 4.73
C LYS A 80 10.03 8.11 5.16
N ARG A 81 9.82 7.04 5.90
CA ARG A 81 10.89 6.14 6.35
C ARG A 81 11.55 5.41 5.20
N ILE A 82 10.75 4.88 4.27
CA ILE A 82 11.29 4.23 3.07
C ILE A 82 12.09 5.24 2.24
N LYS A 83 11.58 6.48 2.09
CA LYS A 83 12.28 7.55 1.36
C LYS A 83 13.62 7.92 2.00
N ALA A 84 13.68 7.94 3.33
CA ALA A 84 14.93 8.22 4.05
C ALA A 84 15.96 7.08 3.92
N LEU A 85 15.51 5.81 3.90
CA LEU A 85 16.37 4.63 3.83
C LEU A 85 16.78 4.25 2.41
N ARG A 86 15.95 4.57 1.41
CA ARG A 86 16.14 4.24 -0.01
C ARG A 86 15.75 5.42 -0.91
N PRO A 87 16.47 6.55 -0.84
CA PRO A 87 16.14 7.74 -1.64
C PRO A 87 16.19 7.46 -3.14
N GLU A 88 17.00 6.53 -3.59
CA GLU A 88 17.12 6.11 -4.99
C GLU A 88 15.84 5.48 -5.55
N TRP A 89 14.97 4.90 -4.70
CA TRP A 89 13.68 4.36 -5.12
C TRP A 89 12.66 5.45 -5.49
N PHE A 90 12.97 6.70 -5.17
CA PHE A 90 12.12 7.87 -5.44
C PHE A 90 12.59 8.67 -6.66
N ALA A 91 13.61 8.20 -7.36
CA ALA A 91 13.96 8.71 -8.67
C ALA A 91 12.88 8.32 -9.68
N LYS A 92 12.35 9.33 -10.41
CA LYS A 92 11.35 9.09 -11.47
C LYS A 92 12.03 8.49 -12.70
N ARG A 93 11.43 7.43 -13.24
CA ARG A 93 11.85 6.75 -14.46
C ARG A 93 10.63 6.32 -15.28
N LYS A 94 10.77 6.24 -16.59
CA LYS A 94 9.70 5.74 -17.49
C LYS A 94 9.52 4.23 -17.36
N CYS A 95 10.61 3.50 -17.16
CA CYS A 95 10.60 2.05 -17.02
C CYS A 95 11.47 1.60 -15.85
N ALA A 96 11.29 0.36 -15.44
CA ALA A 96 12.15 -0.28 -14.47
C ALA A 96 13.55 -0.54 -15.09
N PRO A 97 14.64 -0.56 -14.29
CA PRO A 97 16.00 -0.67 -14.78
C PRO A 97 16.24 -1.89 -15.69
N GLU A 98 15.55 -2.99 -15.48
CA GLU A 98 15.61 -4.21 -16.29
C GLU A 98 15.09 -4.03 -17.74
N TYR A 99 14.35 -2.96 -18.01
CA TYR A 99 13.81 -2.60 -19.33
C TYR A 99 14.50 -1.37 -19.94
N ASP A 100 15.53 -0.84 -19.28
CA ASP A 100 16.24 0.35 -19.77
C ASP A 100 16.91 0.05 -21.11
N GLY A 101 16.71 0.94 -22.11
CA GLY A 101 17.19 0.75 -23.48
C GLY A 101 16.37 -0.24 -24.33
N GLN A 102 15.32 -0.86 -23.80
CA GLN A 102 14.40 -1.71 -24.57
C GLN A 102 13.24 -0.91 -25.15
N GLN A 103 12.63 -1.43 -26.23
CA GLN A 103 11.39 -0.88 -26.74
C GLN A 103 10.26 -1.21 -25.74
N LEU A 104 9.61 -0.16 -25.22
CA LEU A 104 8.45 -0.32 -24.32
C LEU A 104 7.21 -0.66 -25.14
N ASP A 105 6.35 -1.53 -24.60
CA ASP A 105 5.12 -1.95 -25.25
C ASP A 105 4.10 -0.81 -25.38
N HIS A 106 4.22 0.20 -24.49
CA HIS A 106 3.36 1.39 -24.50
C HIS A 106 4.10 2.59 -23.91
N GLU A 107 3.51 3.78 -24.10
CA GLU A 107 4.00 4.99 -23.49
C GLU A 107 3.79 4.93 -21.97
N SER A 108 4.89 4.75 -21.22
CA SER A 108 4.89 4.70 -19.78
C SER A 108 5.14 6.08 -19.18
N MET A 109 4.41 6.41 -18.12
CA MET A 109 4.63 7.66 -17.38
C MET A 109 5.92 7.58 -16.55
N GLU A 110 6.58 8.72 -16.37
CA GLU A 110 7.67 8.83 -15.41
C GLU A 110 7.13 8.77 -13.98
N ILE A 111 7.57 7.76 -13.22
CA ILE A 111 7.08 7.51 -11.88
C ILE A 111 8.18 6.94 -10.98
N GLU A 112 8.06 7.15 -9.69
CA GLU A 112 8.93 6.57 -8.67
C GLU A 112 8.70 5.05 -8.55
N LYS A 113 9.70 4.32 -8.03
CA LYS A 113 9.55 2.89 -7.72
C LYS A 113 8.54 2.65 -6.59
N VAL A 114 8.44 3.58 -5.64
CA VAL A 114 7.52 3.55 -4.49
C VAL A 114 6.52 4.70 -4.58
N LYS A 115 5.24 4.39 -4.43
CA LYS A 115 4.19 5.42 -4.40
C LYS A 115 3.20 5.15 -3.27
N LEU A 116 2.83 6.23 -2.59
CA LEU A 116 1.71 6.23 -1.65
C LEU A 116 0.41 6.46 -2.41
N VAL A 117 -0.55 5.56 -2.25
CA VAL A 117 -1.85 5.61 -2.95
C VAL A 117 -2.97 5.49 -1.93
N CYS A 118 -3.58 6.61 -1.60
CA CYS A 118 -4.79 6.69 -0.79
C CYS A 118 -5.65 7.90 -1.21
N THR A 119 -6.83 8.02 -0.66
CA THR A 119 -7.71 9.17 -0.91
C THR A 119 -7.19 10.41 -0.20
N ASN A 120 -7.37 11.60 -0.79
CA ASN A 120 -7.08 12.86 -0.14
C ASN A 120 -8.11 13.17 0.96
N ASP A 121 -7.70 13.94 1.94
CA ASP A 121 -8.59 14.54 2.94
C ASP A 121 -8.36 16.06 2.96
N LYS A 122 -9.38 16.80 3.39
CA LYS A 122 -9.30 18.27 3.44
C LYS A 122 -8.27 18.78 4.44
N ASP A 123 -7.98 17.97 5.44
CA ASP A 123 -7.05 18.29 6.53
C ASP A 123 -5.63 17.76 6.28
N ASP A 124 -5.35 17.26 5.06
CA ASP A 124 -4.03 16.76 4.71
C ASP A 124 -2.99 17.89 4.67
N PRO A 125 -1.76 17.63 5.16
CA PRO A 125 -0.64 18.51 4.90
C PRO A 125 -0.40 18.65 3.39
N LYS A 126 0.00 19.85 2.94
CA LYS A 126 0.26 20.13 1.50
C LYS A 126 1.23 19.13 0.87
N GLU A 127 2.29 18.75 1.61
CA GLU A 127 3.24 17.73 1.14
C GLU A 127 2.57 16.39 0.84
N LEU A 128 1.63 15.97 1.67
CA LEU A 128 0.90 14.73 1.46
C LEU A 128 -0.03 14.82 0.26
N ASP A 129 -0.72 15.94 0.10
CA ASP A 129 -1.58 16.21 -1.05
C ASP A 129 -0.79 16.16 -2.38
N GLU A 130 0.39 16.76 -2.42
CA GLU A 130 1.29 16.70 -3.58
C GLU A 130 1.74 15.27 -3.91
N ILE A 131 2.03 14.45 -2.89
CA ILE A 131 2.41 13.03 -3.05
C ILE A 131 1.26 12.21 -3.58
N LEU A 132 0.05 12.42 -3.07
CA LEU A 132 -1.14 11.66 -3.43
C LEU A 132 -1.68 12.00 -4.81
N GLY A 133 -1.54 13.28 -5.22
CA GLY A 133 -2.13 13.78 -6.43
C GLY A 133 -3.67 13.77 -6.42
N ASN A 134 -4.26 14.03 -7.54
CA ASN A 134 -5.70 14.09 -7.73
C ASN A 134 -6.30 12.73 -8.18
N ASN A 135 -7.62 12.68 -8.41
CA ASN A 135 -8.31 11.47 -8.87
C ASN A 135 -7.80 10.93 -10.23
N ASN A 136 -7.36 11.84 -11.12
CA ASN A 136 -6.84 11.44 -12.42
C ASN A 136 -5.43 10.84 -12.27
N ASP A 137 -4.62 11.42 -11.40
CA ASP A 137 -3.29 10.88 -11.08
C ASP A 137 -3.40 9.47 -10.52
N ARG A 138 -4.35 9.21 -9.61
CA ARG A 138 -4.61 7.88 -9.07
C ARG A 138 -5.01 6.85 -10.13
N LYS A 139 -5.78 7.26 -11.17
CA LYS A 139 -6.08 6.38 -12.32
C LYS A 139 -4.81 6.05 -13.11
N ASN A 140 -3.93 7.03 -13.29
CA ASN A 140 -2.65 6.85 -13.95
C ASN A 140 -1.71 5.96 -13.13
N TYR A 141 -1.66 6.14 -11.80
CA TYR A 141 -0.91 5.25 -10.89
C TYR A 141 -1.44 3.81 -10.98
N ALA A 142 -2.75 3.62 -11.06
CA ALA A 142 -3.35 2.30 -11.22
C ALA A 142 -2.94 1.63 -12.54
N LYS A 143 -2.88 2.38 -13.64
CA LYS A 143 -2.37 1.88 -14.93
C LYS A 143 -0.88 1.53 -14.85
N ALA A 144 -0.06 2.44 -14.33
CA ALA A 144 1.37 2.23 -14.17
C ALA A 144 1.68 1.04 -13.24
N PHE A 145 0.91 0.82 -12.18
CA PHE A 145 1.11 -0.33 -11.31
C PHE A 145 0.74 -1.67 -11.97
N LYS A 146 -0.17 -1.68 -12.94
CA LYS A 146 -0.49 -2.88 -13.73
C LYS A 146 0.57 -3.19 -14.79
N ASP A 147 1.22 -2.16 -15.31
CA ASP A 147 2.27 -2.30 -16.32
C ASP A 147 3.55 -2.89 -15.70
N VAL A 148 3.98 -4.05 -16.19
CA VAL A 148 5.17 -4.77 -15.69
C VAL A 148 6.48 -4.05 -16.01
N GLN A 149 6.53 -3.29 -17.12
CA GLN A 149 7.70 -2.54 -17.54
C GLN A 149 7.87 -1.23 -16.77
N SER A 150 6.78 -0.73 -16.15
CA SER A 150 6.80 0.51 -15.37
C SER A 150 7.79 0.43 -14.20
N ASN A 151 8.42 1.57 -13.90
CA ASN A 151 9.25 1.72 -12.70
C ASN A 151 8.45 1.56 -11.40
N PHE A 152 7.13 1.72 -11.41
CA PHE A 152 6.29 1.62 -10.21
C PHE A 152 6.15 0.15 -9.75
N LYS A 153 6.89 -0.21 -8.72
CA LYS A 153 6.97 -1.59 -8.20
C LYS A 153 6.31 -1.76 -6.82
N ILE A 154 6.31 -0.73 -5.98
CA ILE A 154 5.83 -0.81 -4.58
C ILE A 154 4.73 0.20 -4.34
N ALA A 155 3.51 -0.29 -4.11
CA ALA A 155 2.36 0.53 -3.74
C ALA A 155 2.15 0.49 -2.22
N ILE A 156 2.17 1.65 -1.55
CA ILE A 156 1.76 1.79 -0.16
C ILE A 156 0.29 2.22 -0.17
N VAL A 157 -0.58 1.43 0.44
CA VAL A 157 -2.03 1.64 0.42
C VAL A 157 -2.64 1.53 1.82
N VAL A 158 -3.87 2.00 1.98
CA VAL A 158 -4.65 1.79 3.21
C VAL A 158 -5.78 0.80 2.94
N ASP A 159 -6.84 1.23 2.26
CA ASP A 159 -7.98 0.38 1.87
C ASP A 159 -8.13 0.25 0.35
N MET A 160 -7.53 1.18 -0.39
CA MET A 160 -7.54 1.16 -1.85
C MET A 160 -6.78 -0.05 -2.39
N TRP A 161 -7.30 -0.62 -3.46
CA TRP A 161 -6.70 -1.74 -4.19
C TRP A 161 -6.69 -3.10 -3.46
N ILE A 162 -7.08 -3.16 -2.20
CA ILE A 162 -7.23 -4.42 -1.48
C ILE A 162 -8.37 -5.24 -2.08
N THR A 163 -9.47 -4.56 -2.46
CA THR A 163 -10.61 -5.17 -3.14
C THR A 163 -10.84 -4.53 -4.51
N GLY A 164 -11.37 -5.29 -5.47
CA GLY A 164 -11.73 -4.75 -6.79
C GLY A 164 -10.58 -4.39 -7.75
N PHE A 165 -9.32 -4.38 -7.31
CA PHE A 165 -8.17 -4.04 -8.14
C PHE A 165 -7.38 -5.29 -8.55
N ASP A 166 -7.30 -5.54 -9.85
CA ASP A 166 -6.65 -6.73 -10.40
C ASP A 166 -5.26 -6.42 -10.95
N VAL A 167 -4.24 -7.08 -10.36
CA VAL A 167 -2.84 -7.03 -10.79
C VAL A 167 -2.27 -8.45 -10.74
N PRO A 168 -2.38 -9.24 -11.81
CA PRO A 168 -1.91 -10.63 -11.82
C PRO A 168 -0.41 -10.77 -11.54
N SER A 169 0.39 -9.75 -11.90
CA SER A 169 1.83 -9.65 -11.64
C SER A 169 2.21 -9.26 -10.20
N LEU A 170 1.23 -9.03 -9.30
CA LEU A 170 1.50 -8.75 -7.90
C LEU A 170 2.04 -10.00 -7.21
N ASP A 171 3.30 -9.95 -6.77
CA ASP A 171 3.99 -11.09 -6.17
C ASP A 171 3.86 -11.14 -4.65
N THR A 172 3.86 -9.99 -4.00
CA THR A 172 3.94 -9.93 -2.53
C THR A 172 3.00 -8.88 -1.97
N MET A 173 2.33 -9.24 -0.88
CA MET A 173 1.53 -8.28 -0.11
C MET A 173 1.96 -8.32 1.36
N TYR A 174 2.30 -7.14 1.88
CA TYR A 174 2.66 -6.92 3.28
C TYR A 174 1.46 -6.31 3.99
N LEU A 175 0.91 -7.02 4.98
CA LEU A 175 -0.27 -6.58 5.71
C LEU A 175 0.14 -6.05 7.09
N ASP A 176 0.15 -4.73 7.25
CA ASP A 176 0.41 -4.06 8.52
C ASP A 176 -0.87 -3.48 9.12
N LYS A 177 -1.93 -4.27 9.09
CA LYS A 177 -3.22 -3.96 9.73
C LYS A 177 -3.95 -5.25 10.12
N PRO A 178 -4.79 -5.23 11.16
CA PRO A 178 -5.73 -6.31 11.42
C PRO A 178 -6.67 -6.50 10.23
N VAL A 179 -6.79 -7.74 9.78
CA VAL A 179 -7.67 -8.10 8.66
C VAL A 179 -8.61 -9.21 9.12
N GLU A 180 -9.91 -9.01 8.94
CA GLU A 180 -10.92 -10.04 9.21
C GLU A 180 -10.74 -11.23 8.26
N LEU A 181 -11.10 -12.43 8.73
CA LEU A 181 -10.85 -13.68 8.01
C LEU A 181 -11.35 -13.65 6.56
N HIS A 182 -12.56 -13.12 6.32
CA HIS A 182 -13.12 -13.01 4.97
C HIS A 182 -12.27 -12.10 4.07
N ASN A 183 -11.88 -10.95 4.57
CA ASN A 183 -11.01 -10.01 3.85
C ASN A 183 -9.61 -10.57 3.64
N LEU A 184 -9.10 -11.37 4.58
CA LEU A 184 -7.81 -12.03 4.45
C LEU A 184 -7.82 -13.04 3.29
N ILE A 185 -8.86 -13.87 3.18
CA ILE A 185 -9.00 -14.83 2.08
C ILE A 185 -9.04 -14.10 0.73
N GLN A 186 -9.81 -13.01 0.63
CA GLN A 186 -9.87 -12.19 -0.58
C GLN A 186 -8.51 -11.57 -0.91
N THR A 187 -7.77 -11.13 0.09
CA THR A 187 -6.44 -10.54 -0.04
C THR A 187 -5.43 -11.57 -0.54
N ILE A 188 -5.40 -12.77 0.05
CA ILE A 188 -4.54 -13.88 -0.37
C ILE A 188 -4.83 -14.26 -1.83
N SER A 189 -6.10 -14.33 -2.22
CA SER A 189 -6.49 -14.67 -3.59
C SER A 189 -5.96 -13.69 -4.65
N ARG A 190 -5.61 -12.45 -4.26
CA ARG A 190 -5.02 -11.44 -5.14
C ARG A 190 -3.58 -11.74 -5.49
N VAL A 191 -2.82 -12.19 -4.50
CA VAL A 191 -1.39 -12.51 -4.67
C VAL A 191 -1.23 -13.87 -5.32
N ASN A 192 -2.16 -14.80 -5.06
CA ASN A 192 -2.11 -16.18 -5.57
C ASN A 192 -2.80 -16.33 -6.95
N ARG A 193 -2.57 -15.36 -7.86
CA ARG A 193 -3.06 -15.43 -9.23
C ARG A 193 -2.04 -16.05 -10.17
N VAL A 194 -2.54 -16.80 -11.14
CA VAL A 194 -1.69 -17.34 -12.22
C VAL A 194 -1.20 -16.18 -13.10
N TYR A 195 0.10 -16.10 -13.26
CA TYR A 195 0.75 -15.16 -14.16
C TYR A 195 1.98 -15.81 -14.79
N LYS A 196 2.33 -15.44 -16.03
CA LYS A 196 3.45 -16.03 -16.78
C LYS A 196 4.76 -15.94 -15.96
N GLY A 197 5.36 -17.08 -15.66
CA GLY A 197 6.59 -17.18 -14.86
C GLY A 197 6.38 -17.17 -13.33
N LYS A 198 5.17 -16.91 -12.83
CA LYS A 198 4.86 -16.90 -11.41
C LYS A 198 4.50 -18.30 -10.93
N GLN A 199 5.27 -18.81 -9.97
CA GLN A 199 5.03 -20.15 -9.39
C GLN A 199 4.07 -20.08 -8.19
N ARG A 200 4.14 -19.02 -7.39
CA ARG A 200 3.28 -18.75 -6.21
C ARG A 200 3.27 -17.25 -5.91
N GLY A 201 2.25 -16.81 -5.19
CA GLY A 201 2.18 -15.49 -4.57
C GLY A 201 2.67 -15.51 -3.14
#